data_6b6bdc7ecb3cae4a8fa906318643f573
#
_entry.id   6b6bdc7ecb3cae4a8fa906318643f573
#
_cell.length_a   1.000
_cell.length_b   1.000
_cell.length_c   1.000
_cell.angle_alpha   90.00
_cell.angle_beta   90.00
_cell.angle_gamma   90.00
#
_symmetry.space_group_name_H-M   'P 1'
#
loop_
_entity.id
_entity.type
_entity.pdbx_description
1 polymer ?
#
loop_
_entity_poly.entity_id
_entity_poly.type
_entity_poly.pdbx_seq_one_letter_code
_entity_poly.pdbx_strand_id
1 'polypeptide(L)'
;MIRIVSAEPLPQYRLKVTFNDGLSGIFAVEPERRGGVFLKLLDTQIFNAVTINPDSGCVEWPGGIDLAPDAMHQVMATADAKAAPRSPAVLRDKKKPS
;
A
#
# COMPACT_ATOMS: atom_id res chain seq x y z
N MET A 1 -11.14 12.72 -5.54
CA MET A 1 -11.29 11.37 -5.03
C MET A 1 -9.99 10.61 -5.21
N ILE A 2 -9.54 9.92 -4.17
CA ILE A 2 -8.29 9.14 -4.23
C ILE A 2 -8.52 7.87 -5.02
N ARG A 3 -7.65 7.60 -5.97
CA ARG A 3 -7.69 6.41 -6.83
C ARG A 3 -6.28 5.90 -7.03
N ILE A 4 -6.15 4.59 -7.18
CA ILE A 4 -4.87 4.00 -7.54
C ILE A 4 -4.79 3.96 -9.06
N VAL A 5 -3.68 4.45 -9.61
CA VAL A 5 -3.48 4.47 -11.05
C VAL A 5 -2.45 3.45 -11.50
N SER A 6 -1.67 2.89 -10.57
CA SER A 6 -0.68 1.87 -10.89
C SER A 6 -0.47 0.98 -9.68
N ALA A 7 -0.39 -0.33 -9.90
CA ALA A 7 -0.10 -1.30 -8.83
C ALA A 7 0.73 -2.42 -9.42
N GLU A 8 1.85 -2.70 -8.78
CA GLU A 8 2.78 -3.72 -9.23
C GLU A 8 3.07 -4.68 -8.09
N PRO A 9 2.85 -6.00 -8.25
CA PRO A 9 3.15 -6.95 -7.19
C PRO A 9 4.65 -7.09 -7.00
N LEU A 10 5.07 -7.15 -5.74
CA LEU A 10 6.46 -7.30 -5.35
C LEU A 10 6.59 -8.52 -4.44
N PRO A 11 7.82 -9.03 -4.25
CA PRO A 11 8.04 -10.14 -3.32
C PRO A 11 7.55 -9.81 -1.91
N GLN A 12 7.21 -10.86 -1.15
CA GLN A 12 6.78 -10.76 0.24
C GLN A 12 5.45 -10.02 0.39
N TYR A 13 4.55 -10.22 -0.59
CA TYR A 13 3.17 -9.70 -0.53
C TYR A 13 3.11 -8.20 -0.37
N ARG A 14 3.96 -7.51 -1.12
CA ARG A 14 3.97 -6.05 -1.15
C ARG A 14 3.52 -5.58 -2.53
N LEU A 15 3.00 -4.35 -2.57
CA LEU A 15 2.59 -3.72 -3.82
C LEU A 15 3.30 -2.38 -3.95
N LYS A 16 3.83 -2.13 -5.13
CA LYS A 16 4.27 -0.78 -5.48
C LYS A 16 3.08 -0.07 -6.10
N VAL A 17 2.60 0.97 -5.44
CA VAL A 17 1.37 1.65 -5.88
C VAL A 17 1.64 3.12 -6.13
N THR A 18 0.89 3.68 -7.06
CA THR A 18 0.88 5.11 -7.35
C THR A 18 -0.56 5.57 -7.35
N PHE A 19 -0.82 6.69 -6.69
CA PHE A 19 -2.14 7.27 -6.61
C PHE A 19 -2.28 8.42 -7.60
N ASN A 20 -3.53 8.81 -7.86
CA ASN A 20 -3.83 9.86 -8.82
C ASN A 20 -3.35 11.25 -8.37
N ASP A 21 -3.00 11.42 -7.09
CA ASP A 21 -2.44 12.68 -6.59
C ASP A 21 -0.91 12.70 -6.63
N GLY A 22 -0.29 11.66 -7.15
CA GLY A 22 1.17 11.59 -7.25
C GLY A 22 1.86 10.87 -6.12
N LEU A 23 1.18 10.55 -5.03
CA LEU A 23 1.77 9.76 -3.96
C LEU A 23 2.09 8.37 -4.47
N SER A 24 3.29 7.88 -4.21
CA SER A 24 3.68 6.52 -4.59
C SER A 24 4.55 5.92 -3.51
N GLY A 25 4.62 4.60 -3.49
CA GLY A 25 5.43 3.89 -2.51
C GLY A 25 5.07 2.42 -2.46
N ILE A 26 5.54 1.76 -1.41
CA ILE A 26 5.36 0.33 -1.22
C ILE A 26 4.34 0.11 -0.10
N PHE A 27 3.32 -0.69 -0.40
CA PHE A 27 2.30 -1.05 0.56
C PHE A 27 2.41 -2.53 0.89
N ALA A 28 2.53 -2.87 2.16
CA ALA A 28 2.58 -4.26 2.61
C ALA A 28 1.14 -4.74 2.82
N VAL A 29 0.73 -5.75 2.06
CA VAL A 29 -0.63 -6.27 2.14
C VAL A 29 -0.85 -7.08 3.41
N GLU A 30 0.12 -7.89 3.79
CA GLU A 30 0.09 -8.69 5.01
C GLU A 30 -1.13 -9.60 5.08
N PRO A 31 -1.27 -10.56 4.14
CA PRO A 31 -2.49 -11.38 4.08
C PRO A 31 -2.79 -12.14 5.37
N GLU A 32 -1.75 -12.60 6.07
CA GLU A 32 -1.96 -13.38 7.30
C GLU A 32 -2.56 -12.53 8.41
N ARG A 33 -2.18 -11.25 8.48
CA ARG A 33 -2.74 -10.36 9.50
C ARG A 33 -4.19 -10.00 9.22
N ARG A 34 -4.53 -9.88 7.92
CA ARG A 34 -5.90 -9.52 7.54
C ARG A 34 -6.85 -10.69 7.70
N GLY A 35 -6.37 -11.93 7.41
CA GLY A 35 -7.19 -13.12 7.55
C GLY A 35 -8.31 -13.19 6.54
N GLY A 36 -9.24 -14.12 6.76
CA GLY A 36 -10.40 -14.28 5.89
C GLY A 36 -10.03 -14.52 4.44
N VAL A 37 -10.69 -13.82 3.52
CA VAL A 37 -10.44 -13.99 2.08
C VAL A 37 -9.02 -13.61 1.69
N PHE A 38 -8.36 -12.76 2.49
CA PHE A 38 -7.00 -12.34 2.17
C PHE A 38 -5.99 -13.47 2.25
N LEU A 39 -6.31 -14.55 2.97
CA LEU A 39 -5.41 -15.71 3.04
C LEU A 39 -5.20 -16.35 1.68
N LYS A 40 -6.12 -16.16 0.74
CA LYS A 40 -5.93 -16.65 -0.63
C LYS A 40 -4.74 -15.99 -1.32
N LEU A 41 -4.34 -14.81 -0.88
CA LEU A 41 -3.20 -14.09 -1.45
C LEU A 41 -1.86 -14.72 -1.09
N LEU A 42 -1.85 -15.67 -0.15
CA LEU A 42 -0.63 -16.42 0.13
C LEU A 42 -0.20 -17.27 -1.07
N ASP A 43 -1.15 -17.59 -1.95
CA ASP A 43 -0.84 -18.15 -3.25
C ASP A 43 -0.31 -17.02 -4.12
N THR A 44 0.98 -17.08 -4.47
CA THR A 44 1.62 -15.99 -5.20
C THR A 44 1.04 -15.81 -6.61
N GLN A 45 0.48 -16.86 -7.20
CA GLN A 45 -0.17 -16.71 -8.50
C GLN A 45 -1.40 -15.82 -8.40
N ILE A 46 -2.15 -15.94 -7.32
CA ILE A 46 -3.30 -15.07 -7.08
C ILE A 46 -2.82 -13.65 -6.77
N PHE A 47 -1.83 -13.52 -5.90
CA PHE A 47 -1.31 -12.21 -5.53
C PHE A 47 -0.80 -11.46 -6.76
N ASN A 48 -0.08 -12.14 -7.64
CA ASN A 48 0.51 -11.51 -8.82
C ASN A 48 -0.54 -11.16 -9.88
N ALA A 49 -1.77 -11.64 -9.73
CA ALA A 49 -2.86 -11.34 -10.65
C ALA A 49 -3.61 -10.06 -10.27
N VAL A 50 -3.02 -9.22 -9.44
CA VAL A 50 -3.63 -7.97 -9.00
C VAL A 50 -3.96 -7.07 -10.20
N THR A 51 -5.14 -6.43 -10.13
CA THR A 51 -5.57 -5.48 -11.16
C THR A 51 -6.15 -4.25 -10.47
N ILE A 52 -6.43 -3.22 -11.24
CA ILE A 52 -7.06 -2.01 -10.74
C ILE A 52 -8.44 -1.91 -11.36
N ASN A 53 -9.45 -1.71 -10.52
CA ASN A 53 -10.81 -1.49 -11.01
C ASN A 53 -10.88 -0.07 -11.58
N PRO A 54 -11.18 0.08 -12.88
CA PRO A 54 -11.17 1.42 -13.49
C PRO A 54 -12.27 2.33 -12.98
N ASP A 55 -13.33 1.77 -12.41
CA ASP A 55 -14.45 2.58 -11.92
C ASP A 55 -14.19 3.13 -10.52
N SER A 56 -13.63 2.28 -9.64
CA SER A 56 -13.44 2.65 -8.23
C SER A 56 -12.02 3.07 -7.90
N GLY A 57 -11.04 2.65 -8.70
CA GLY A 57 -9.63 2.89 -8.38
C GLY A 57 -9.08 1.97 -7.31
N CYS A 58 -9.83 0.92 -6.94
CA CYS A 58 -9.38 -0.08 -5.97
C CYS A 58 -8.44 -1.07 -6.62
N VAL A 59 -7.52 -1.64 -5.83
CA VAL A 59 -6.79 -2.83 -6.27
C VAL A 59 -7.67 -4.04 -5.99
N GLU A 60 -7.65 -5.00 -6.89
CA GLU A 60 -8.48 -6.19 -6.81
C GLU A 60 -7.68 -7.42 -7.20
N TRP A 61 -8.08 -8.55 -6.65
CA TRP A 61 -7.51 -9.85 -6.97
C TRP A 61 -8.63 -10.84 -7.32
N PRO A 62 -8.32 -11.90 -8.06
CA PRO A 62 -9.32 -12.95 -8.29
C PRO A 62 -9.89 -13.47 -6.97
N GLY A 63 -11.18 -13.78 -6.96
CA GLY A 63 -11.83 -14.30 -5.76
C GLY A 63 -12.55 -13.26 -4.92
N GLY A 64 -12.73 -12.05 -5.47
CA GLY A 64 -13.51 -11.02 -4.77
C GLY A 64 -12.74 -10.30 -3.68
N ILE A 65 -11.42 -10.28 -3.77
CA ILE A 65 -10.57 -9.61 -2.79
C ILE A 65 -10.22 -8.22 -3.31
N ASP A 66 -10.41 -7.19 -2.48
CA ASP A 66 -10.06 -5.83 -2.88
C ASP A 66 -9.58 -5.01 -1.68
N LEU A 67 -8.94 -3.88 -1.98
CA LEU A 67 -8.50 -2.92 -0.98
C LEU A 67 -8.89 -1.53 -1.45
N ALA A 68 -9.48 -0.76 -0.54
CA ALA A 68 -9.94 0.60 -0.85
C ALA A 68 -8.75 1.54 -0.99
N PRO A 69 -8.74 2.39 -2.01
CA PRO A 69 -7.62 3.33 -2.20
C PRO A 69 -7.49 4.32 -1.06
N ASP A 70 -8.60 4.79 -0.48
CA ASP A 70 -8.55 5.75 0.63
C ASP A 70 -7.81 5.17 1.83
N ALA A 71 -8.09 3.91 2.18
CA ALA A 71 -7.45 3.28 3.32
C ALA A 71 -5.96 3.09 3.07
N MET A 72 -5.58 2.68 1.86
CA MET A 72 -4.18 2.50 1.51
C MET A 72 -3.44 3.83 1.52
N HIS A 73 -4.08 4.86 0.97
CA HIS A 73 -3.47 6.19 0.90
C HIS A 73 -3.19 6.73 2.31
N GLN A 74 -4.15 6.56 3.22
CA GLN A 74 -4.00 7.04 4.58
C GLN A 74 -2.82 6.37 5.29
N VAL A 75 -2.69 5.06 5.13
CA VAL A 75 -1.57 4.32 5.74
C VAL A 75 -0.24 4.80 5.16
N MET A 76 -0.16 4.94 3.83
CA MET A 76 1.08 5.32 3.17
C MET A 76 1.46 6.76 3.49
N ALA A 77 0.51 7.68 3.51
CA ALA A 77 0.78 9.07 3.84
C ALA A 77 1.25 9.22 5.28
N THR A 78 0.66 8.46 6.20
CA THR A 78 1.07 8.47 7.60
C THR A 78 2.48 7.93 7.77
N ALA A 79 2.80 6.85 7.06
CA ALA A 79 4.14 6.27 7.11
C ALA A 79 5.18 7.25 6.57
N ASP A 80 4.87 7.93 5.47
CA ASP A 80 5.77 8.94 4.91
C ASP A 80 5.98 10.09 5.88
N ALA A 81 4.92 10.53 6.55
CA ALA A 81 5.02 11.60 7.53
C ALA A 81 5.92 11.21 8.69
N LYS A 82 5.85 9.97 9.13
CA LYS A 82 6.72 9.48 10.19
C LYS A 82 8.15 9.34 9.72
N ALA A 83 8.33 9.04 8.45
CA ALA A 83 9.67 8.90 7.88
C ALA A 83 10.35 10.24 7.66
N ALA A 84 9.60 11.29 7.42
CA ALA A 84 10.13 12.60 7.07
C ALA A 84 11.10 13.17 8.10
N PRO A 85 10.95 12.97 9.40
CA PRO A 85 11.88 13.56 10.38
C PRO A 85 13.29 13.04 10.32
N ARG A 86 13.55 12.09 9.61
CA ARG A 86 14.95 11.68 9.59
C ARG A 86 15.80 12.55 8.73
N SER A 87 15.54 12.96 8.86
CA SER A 87 16.06 13.68 8.22
C SER A 87 16.24 14.51 8.71
N PRO A 88 16.05 14.28 9.20
CA PRO A 88 16.20 14.82 9.52
C PRO A 88 16.30 15.01 10.01
N ALA A 89 16.34 14.87 10.52
CA ALA A 89 16.03 14.87 10.86
C ALA A 89 16.22 15.00 11.43
N VAL A 90 16.49 14.97 11.82
CA VAL A 90 16.18 14.93 12.12
C VAL A 90 16.24 15.07 12.73
N LEU A 91 16.38 15.15 13.19
CA LEU A 91 15.95 15.11 13.51
C LEU A 91 16.16 15.33 14.12
N ARG A 92 16.19 15.45 14.73
CA ARG A 92 15.88 15.38 15.14
C ARG A 92 16.29 15.44 15.75
N ASP A 93 16.67 15.40 16.20
CA ASP A 93 16.55 15.17 16.54
C ASP A 93 17.00 15.25 17.11
N LYS A 94 17.17 15.41 17.44
CA LYS A 94 17.07 15.23 17.67
C LYS A 94 17.29 15.35 18.06
N LYS A 95 17.45 15.55 18.49
CA LYS A 95 17.21 15.38 18.52
C LYS A 95 17.22 15.45 18.69
N LYS A 96 17.35 15.65 19.14
CA LYS A 96 16.93 15.43 18.97
C LYS A 96 16.83 15.48 18.94
N PRO A 97 17.03 15.79 19.41
CA PRO A 97 16.56 15.55 19.09
C PRO A 97 16.51 15.40 19.05
N SER A 98 16.51 15.73 19.45
CA SER A 98 15.98 15.52 18.90
C SER A 98 15.89 15.31 18.86
#